data_4cd5409e08d234adf2fcf90773dc12e9
#
_entry.id   4cd5409e08d234adf2fcf90773dc12e9
#
_cell.length_a   1.000
_cell.length_b   1.000
_cell.length_c   1.000
_cell.angle_alpha   90.00
_cell.angle_beta   90.00
_cell.angle_gamma   90.00
#
_symmetry.space_group_name_H-M   'P 1'
#
loop_
_entity.id
_entity.type
_entity.pdbx_description
1 polymer ?
#
loop_
_entity_poly.entity_id
_entity_poly.type
_entity_poly.pdbx_seq_one_letter_code
_entity_poly.pdbx_strand_id
1 'polypeptide(L)' 'MDELEEVQYKPIPVRTLLVEMKDLSELMIDLAYSAALFNSPELAEDVLELERKVDNLALLLKMNVMIAARDAKDAKDLLG' A
#
# COMPACT_ATOMS: atom_id res chain seq x y z
N MET A 1 9.24 16.13 8.46
CA MET A 1 9.12 15.25 9.63
C MET A 1 7.71 15.25 10.17
N ASP A 2 7.14 16.42 10.38
CA ASP A 2 5.78 16.52 10.91
C ASP A 2 4.74 15.86 10.01
N GLU A 3 4.90 15.97 8.70
CA GLU A 3 3.99 15.35 7.74
C GLU A 3 3.99 13.82 7.86
N LEU A 4 5.16 13.22 8.05
CA LEU A 4 5.28 11.77 8.23
C LEU A 4 4.66 11.33 9.55
N GLU A 5 4.84 12.11 10.60
CA GLU A 5 4.23 11.82 11.89
C GLU A 5 2.71 11.90 11.82
N GLU A 6 2.18 12.91 11.13
CA GLU A 6 0.74 13.04 10.93
C GLU A 6 0.15 11.85 10.16
N VAL A 7 0.85 11.42 9.10
CA VAL A 7 0.40 10.26 8.31
C VAL A 7 0.39 9.00 9.16
N GLN A 8 1.39 8.82 10.03
CA GLN A 8 1.48 7.65 10.90
C GLN A 8 0.35 7.59 11.93
N TYR A 9 -0.13 8.73 12.39
CA TYR A 9 -1.16 8.80 13.41
C TYR A 9 -2.58 8.78 12.86
N LYS A 10 -2.75 8.95 11.55
CA LYS A 10 -4.07 8.86 10.92
C LYS A 10 -4.34 7.42 10.51
N PRO A 11 -5.29 6.75 11.16
CA PRO A 11 -5.65 5.40 10.72
C PRO A 11 -6.28 5.46 9.33
N ILE A 12 -5.71 4.69 8.41
CA ILE A 12 -6.27 4.55 7.07
C ILE A 12 -7.02 3.23 7.03
N PRO A 13 -8.28 3.21 6.60
CA PRO A 13 -9.03 1.97 6.51
C PRO A 13 -8.30 0.93 5.65
N VAL A 14 -8.21 -0.29 6.15
CA VAL A 14 -7.54 -1.39 5.44
C VAL A 14 -8.14 -1.57 4.06
N ARG A 15 -9.46 -1.45 3.95
CA ARG A 15 -10.15 -1.58 2.67
C ARG A 15 -9.66 -0.56 1.65
N THR A 16 -9.47 0.69 2.07
CA THR A 16 -8.97 1.75 1.20
C THR A 16 -7.58 1.41 0.68
N LEU A 17 -6.70 0.92 1.56
CA LEU A 17 -5.35 0.53 1.18
C LEU A 17 -5.37 -0.65 0.20
N LEU A 18 -6.24 -1.63 0.44
CA LEU A 18 -6.36 -2.79 -0.45
C LEU A 18 -6.83 -2.41 -1.84
N VAL A 19 -7.84 -1.52 -1.94
CA VAL A 19 -8.34 -1.05 -3.23
C VAL A 19 -7.24 -0.30 -3.98
N GLU A 20 -6.53 0.59 -3.28
CA GLU A 20 -5.45 1.37 -3.89
C GLU A 20 -4.31 0.47 -4.37
N MET A 21 -3.92 -0.53 -3.56
CA MET A 21 -2.90 -1.50 -3.96
C MET A 21 -3.33 -2.29 -5.18
N LYS A 22 -4.58 -2.71 -5.22
CA LYS A 22 -5.12 -3.43 -6.37
C LYS A 22 -5.04 -2.60 -7.63
N ASP A 23 -5.51 -1.34 -7.57
CA ASP A 23 -5.52 -0.46 -8.72
C ASP A 23 -4.10 -0.16 -9.23
N LEU A 24 -3.17 0.12 -8.32
CA LEU A 24 -1.78 0.38 -8.69
C LEU A 24 -1.11 -0.87 -9.25
N SER A 25 -1.42 -2.04 -8.70
CA SER A 25 -0.85 -3.30 -9.19
C SER A 25 -1.34 -3.61 -10.60
N GLU A 26 -2.61 -3.38 -10.89
CA GLU A 26 -3.16 -3.56 -12.23
C GLU A 26 -2.50 -2.62 -13.23
N LEU A 27 -2.34 -1.34 -12.86
CA LEU A 27 -1.66 -0.35 -13.69
C LEU A 27 -0.21 -0.74 -13.93
N MET A 28 0.48 -1.21 -12.87
CA MET A 28 1.87 -1.63 -12.97
C MET A 28 2.04 -2.80 -13.94
N ILE A 29 1.14 -3.77 -13.89
CA ILE A 29 1.16 -4.93 -14.79
C ILE A 29 0.92 -4.48 -16.23
N ASP A 30 -0.06 -3.61 -16.46
CA ASP A 30 -0.36 -3.09 -17.79
C ASP A 30 0.83 -2.32 -18.37
N LEU A 31 1.46 -1.48 -17.56
CA LEU A 31 2.64 -0.72 -18.00
C LEU A 31 3.85 -1.62 -18.24
N ALA A 32 4.03 -2.65 -17.42
CA ALA A 32 5.11 -3.61 -17.60
C ALA A 32 4.95 -4.37 -18.92
N TYR A 33 3.72 -4.78 -19.22
CA TYR A 33 3.40 -5.43 -20.48
C TYR A 33 3.71 -4.51 -21.67
N SER A 34 3.27 -3.25 -21.58
CA SER A 34 3.52 -2.26 -22.64
C SER A 34 5.01 -1.95 -22.78
N ALA A 35 5.73 -1.85 -21.66
CA ALA A 35 7.17 -1.61 -21.66
C ALA A 35 7.91 -2.73 -22.42
N ALA A 36 7.52 -3.97 -22.17
CA ALA A 36 8.10 -5.12 -22.86
C ALA A 36 7.71 -5.15 -24.32
N LEU A 37 6.43 -4.91 -24.62
CA LEU A 37 5.91 -4.98 -25.99
C LEU A 37 6.53 -3.91 -26.90
N PHE A 38 6.68 -2.69 -26.38
CA PHE A 38 7.21 -1.56 -27.12
C PHE A 38 8.70 -1.31 -26.87
N ASN A 39 9.31 -2.12 -26.02
CA ASN A 39 10.73 -1.98 -25.67
C ASN A 39 11.05 -0.56 -25.20
N SER A 40 10.25 -0.03 -24.28
CA SER A 40 10.32 1.34 -23.81
C SER A 40 10.99 1.44 -22.45
N PRO A 41 12.19 2.07 -22.37
CA PRO A 41 12.86 2.29 -21.09
C PRO A 41 12.07 3.24 -20.19
N GLU A 42 11.37 4.21 -20.76
CA GLU A 42 10.59 5.19 -19.99
C GLU A 42 9.42 4.51 -19.28
N LEU A 43 8.71 3.62 -19.96
CA LEU A 43 7.65 2.86 -19.34
C LEU A 43 8.19 1.91 -18.27
N ALA A 44 9.37 1.35 -18.49
CA ALA A 44 10.01 0.49 -17.49
C ALA A 44 10.35 1.27 -16.21
N GLU A 45 10.79 2.52 -16.34
CA GLU A 45 11.04 3.38 -15.18
C GLU A 45 9.76 3.68 -14.43
N ASP A 46 8.66 3.93 -15.16
CA ASP A 46 7.35 4.15 -14.54
C ASP A 46 6.90 2.92 -13.74
N VAL A 47 7.17 1.73 -14.25
CA VAL A 47 6.88 0.47 -13.55
C VAL A 47 7.64 0.40 -12.22
N LEU A 48 8.93 0.76 -12.24
CA LEU A 48 9.74 0.77 -11.02
C LEU A 48 9.24 1.76 -9.98
N GLU A 49 8.75 2.91 -10.43
CA GLU A 49 8.17 3.91 -9.54
C GLU A 49 6.87 3.40 -8.90
N LEU A 50 6.02 2.76 -9.70
CA LEU A 50 4.79 2.15 -9.19
C LEU A 50 5.08 1.02 -8.21
N GLU A 51 6.11 0.23 -8.46
CA GLU A 51 6.53 -0.83 -7.56
C GLU A 51 6.86 -0.27 -6.17
N ARG A 52 7.57 0.85 -6.11
CA ARG A 52 7.86 1.51 -4.84
C ARG A 52 6.60 1.97 -4.12
N LYS A 53 5.64 2.51 -4.86
CA LYS A 53 4.36 2.93 -4.28
C LYS A 53 3.59 1.74 -3.71
N VAL A 54 3.55 0.64 -4.44
CA VAL A 54 2.89 -0.59 -3.98
C VAL A 54 3.57 -1.12 -2.72
N ASP A 55 4.91 -1.12 -2.69
CA ASP A 55 5.66 -1.57 -1.51
C ASP A 55 5.35 -0.70 -0.28
N ASN A 56 5.26 0.61 -0.46
CA ASN A 56 4.91 1.53 0.62
C ASN A 56 3.48 1.28 1.12
N LEU A 57 2.55 1.05 0.22
CA LEU A 57 1.17 0.72 0.59
C LEU A 57 1.10 -0.62 1.33
N ALA A 58 1.89 -1.60 0.89
CA ALA A 58 1.96 -2.89 1.56
C ALA A 58 2.45 -2.74 3.00
N LEU A 59 3.45 -1.88 3.22
CA LEU A 59 3.95 -1.60 4.56
C LEU A 59 2.86 -0.95 5.42
N LEU A 60 2.19 0.08 4.89
CA LEU A 60 1.10 0.74 5.61
C LEU A 60 -0.03 -0.24 5.93
N LEU A 61 -0.36 -1.11 4.99
CA LEU A 61 -1.39 -2.13 5.20
C LEU A 61 -1.01 -3.05 6.35
N LYS A 62 0.21 -3.54 6.37
CA LYS A 62 0.69 -4.41 7.45
C LYS A 62 0.59 -3.71 8.80
N MET A 63 1.03 -2.46 8.87
CA MET A 63 0.99 -1.68 10.10
C MET A 63 -0.45 -1.48 10.59
N ASN A 64 -1.36 -1.14 9.68
CA ASN A 64 -2.77 -0.93 10.03
C ASN A 64 -3.46 -2.21 10.47
N VAL A 65 -3.16 -3.32 9.81
CA VAL A 65 -3.69 -4.64 10.20
C VAL A 65 -3.19 -5.03 11.59
N MET A 66 -1.91 -4.81 11.87
CA MET A 66 -1.33 -5.12 13.18
C MET A 66 -1.95 -4.28 14.29
N ILE A 67 -2.18 -3.00 14.05
CA ILE A 67 -2.82 -2.11 15.01
C ILE A 67 -4.26 -2.56 15.26
N ALA A 68 -5.01 -2.85 14.20
CA ALA A 68 -6.39 -3.31 14.32
C ALA A 68 -6.48 -4.63 15.09
N ALA A 69 -5.55 -5.55 14.86
CA ALA A 69 -5.49 -6.81 15.58
C ALA A 69 -5.19 -6.61 17.06
N ARG A 70 -4.28 -5.67 17.39
CA ARG A 70 -3.96 -5.34 18.78
C ARG A 70 -5.19 -4.74 19.47
N ASP A 71 -5.85 -3.79 18.82
CA ASP A 71 -7.02 -3.13 19.39
C ASP A 71 -8.16 -4.12 19.64
N ALA A 72 -8.37 -5.05 18.72
CA ALA A 72 -9.37 -6.10 18.88
C ALA A 72 -9.03 -7.01 20.06
N LYS A 73 -7.76 -7.36 20.22
CA LYS A 73 -7.29 -8.18 21.35
C LYS A 73 -7.49 -7.45 22.67
N ASP A 74 -7.11 -6.17 22.71
CA ASP A 74 -7.25 -5.36 23.93
C ASP A 74 -8.72 -5.21 24.34
N ALA A 75 -9.60 -4.98 23.37
CA ALA A 75 -11.03 -4.91 23.64
C ALA A 75 -11.56 -6.23 24.19
N LYS A 76 -11.12 -7.36 23.65
CA LYS A 76 -11.50 -8.68 24.11
C LYS A 76 -11.02 -8.93 25.53
N ASP A 77 -9.78 -8.54 25.84
CA ASP A 77 -9.22 -8.71 27.19
C ASP A 77 -9.96 -7.87 28.21
N LEU A 78 -10.39 -6.66 27.83
CA LEU A 78 -11.18 -5.78 28.70
C LEU A 78 -12.58 -6.34 28.97
N LEU A 79 -13.17 -7.00 27.99
CA LEU A 79 -14.53 -7.55 28.10
C LEU A 79 -14.54 -8.94 28.75
N GLY A 80 -13.46 -9.62 28.63
CA GLY A 80 -13.34 -10.98 29.14
C GLY A 80 -12.83 -11.06 30.54
#